data_64c44efbe8fc63c8de91b90f945cd564
#
_entry.id   64c44efbe8fc63c8de91b90f945cd564
#
_cell.length_a   1.000
_cell.length_b   1.000
_cell.length_c   1.000
_cell.angle_alpha   90.00
_cell.angle_beta   90.00
_cell.angle_gamma   90.00
#
_symmetry.space_group_name_H-M   'P 1'
#
loop_
_entity.id
_entity.type
_entity.pdbx_description
1 polymer ?
#
loop_
_entity_poly.entity_id
_entity_poly.type
_entity_poly.pdbx_seq_one_letter_code
_entity_poly.pdbx_strand_id
1 'polypeptide(L)'
;MHQVDIRTQRGFTVAAMEHRGSYMNIGRAFEMLFHWLAVRELVDPRARSLGIYFDDPAAVAEDELRSMACCELFEPDAVKFEAPVSRVEVVGGEFAVLTHVGPYAQLCFAYQWLYGEWLPQSERETGDAPVFEVYVNDPRETAPADLVTEIWVALKAVA
;
A
#
# COMPACT_ATOMS: atom_id res chain seq x y z
N MET A 1 -9.12 18.91 3.17
CA MET A 1 -8.93 19.02 1.72
C MET A 1 -7.98 17.92 1.25
N HIS A 2 -8.37 17.19 0.21
CA HIS A 2 -7.55 16.10 -0.32
C HIS A 2 -6.69 16.60 -1.49
N GLN A 3 -5.49 16.10 -1.59
CA GLN A 3 -4.55 16.43 -2.67
C GLN A 3 -4.22 15.17 -3.44
N VAL A 4 -4.35 15.23 -4.78
CA VAL A 4 -4.03 14.13 -5.69
C VAL A 4 -3.00 14.60 -6.72
N ASP A 5 -1.94 13.81 -6.87
CA ASP A 5 -0.96 13.99 -7.94
C ASP A 5 -1.02 12.78 -8.87
N ILE A 6 -0.74 12.97 -10.14
CA ILE A 6 -0.51 11.85 -11.06
C ILE A 6 0.99 11.66 -11.14
N ARG A 7 1.45 10.47 -10.80
CA ARG A 7 2.89 10.12 -10.78
C ARG A 7 3.16 8.92 -11.65
N THR A 8 4.30 8.94 -12.31
CA THR A 8 4.85 7.79 -13.01
C THR A 8 5.79 7.07 -12.05
N GLN A 9 5.57 5.78 -11.85
CA GLN A 9 6.37 4.94 -10.97
C GLN A 9 6.95 3.79 -11.77
N ARG A 10 8.24 3.56 -11.65
CA ARG A 10 8.87 2.34 -12.18
C ARG A 10 8.39 1.15 -11.37
N GLY A 11 8.32 -0.01 -12.01
CA GLY A 11 8.11 -1.27 -11.30
C GLY A 11 9.18 -1.46 -10.23
N PHE A 12 8.80 -2.02 -9.10
CA PHE A 12 9.71 -2.26 -7.99
C PHE A 12 9.35 -3.55 -7.27
N THR A 13 10.28 -4.06 -6.49
CA THR A 13 10.14 -5.33 -5.78
C THR A 13 9.93 -5.10 -4.30
N VAL A 14 9.08 -5.90 -3.70
CA VAL A 14 8.83 -5.89 -2.25
C VAL A 14 8.97 -7.29 -1.67
N ALA A 15 9.34 -7.34 -0.39
CA ALA A 15 9.12 -8.50 0.45
C ALA A 15 7.70 -8.40 0.98
N ALA A 16 6.93 -9.47 0.89
CA ALA A 16 5.51 -9.44 1.20
C ALA A 16 5.11 -10.56 2.16
N MET A 17 4.21 -10.20 3.09
CA MET A 17 3.57 -11.10 4.03
C MET A 17 2.06 -11.05 3.79
N GLU A 18 1.45 -12.17 3.43
CA GLU A 18 0.00 -12.23 3.23
C GLU A 18 -0.76 -12.00 4.53
N HIS A 19 -1.86 -11.30 4.42
CA HIS A 19 -2.83 -11.12 5.50
C HIS A 19 -4.22 -11.46 4.99
N ARG A 20 -4.98 -12.21 5.78
CA ARG A 20 -6.37 -12.53 5.49
C ARG A 20 -7.25 -12.06 6.63
N GLY A 21 -8.35 -11.42 6.29
CA GLY A 21 -9.29 -10.85 7.25
C GLY A 21 -9.28 -9.33 7.23
N SER A 22 -9.86 -8.72 8.26
CA SER A 22 -10.01 -7.28 8.35
C SER A 22 -8.71 -6.54 8.07
N TYR A 23 -8.78 -5.54 7.21
CA TYR A 23 -7.64 -4.66 6.90
C TYR A 23 -7.15 -3.89 8.13
N MET A 24 -8.01 -3.71 9.13
CA MET A 24 -7.62 -3.07 10.40
C MET A 24 -6.62 -3.90 11.19
N ASN A 25 -6.50 -5.19 10.90
CA ASN A 25 -5.61 -6.11 11.60
C ASN A 25 -4.29 -6.39 10.85
N ILE A 26 -4.04 -5.69 9.75
CA ILE A 26 -2.83 -5.89 8.94
C ILE A 26 -1.53 -5.61 9.72
N GLY A 27 -1.61 -4.86 10.82
CA GLY A 27 -0.45 -4.57 11.67
C GLY A 27 0.31 -5.80 12.13
N ARG A 28 -0.38 -6.92 12.35
CA ARG A 28 0.26 -8.20 12.72
C ARG A 28 1.17 -8.72 11.62
N ALA A 29 0.73 -8.60 10.37
CA ALA A 29 1.53 -9.01 9.22
C ALA A 29 2.78 -8.14 9.07
N PHE A 30 2.66 -6.83 9.34
CA PHE A 30 3.80 -5.92 9.35
C PHE A 30 4.81 -6.27 10.43
N GLU A 31 4.36 -6.59 11.63
CA GLU A 31 5.25 -6.99 12.73
C GLU A 31 6.03 -8.25 12.36
N MET A 32 5.36 -9.25 11.79
CA MET A 32 5.99 -10.48 11.36
C MET A 32 6.98 -10.24 10.22
N LEU A 33 6.61 -9.42 9.25
CA LEU A 33 7.48 -9.07 8.12
C LEU A 33 8.76 -8.37 8.59
N PHE A 34 8.63 -7.36 9.43
CA PHE A 34 9.79 -6.61 9.92
C PHE A 34 10.69 -7.47 10.81
N HIS A 35 10.12 -8.37 11.60
CA HIS A 35 10.91 -9.33 12.35
C HIS A 35 11.73 -10.23 11.41
N TRP A 36 11.07 -10.76 10.36
CA TRP A 36 11.73 -11.59 9.36
C TRP A 36 12.90 -10.86 8.69
N LEU A 37 12.68 -9.59 8.33
CA LEU A 37 13.70 -8.75 7.70
C LEU A 37 14.84 -8.42 8.67
N ALA A 38 14.51 -8.09 9.92
CA ALA A 38 15.50 -7.71 10.94
C ALA A 38 16.46 -8.86 11.27
N VAL A 39 15.93 -10.06 11.41
CA VAL A 39 16.76 -11.28 11.69
C VAL A 39 17.76 -11.51 10.56
N ARG A 40 17.42 -11.11 9.33
CA ARG A 40 18.27 -11.27 8.13
C ARG A 40 19.08 -10.04 7.78
N GLU A 41 19.04 -9.02 8.64
CA GLU A 41 19.76 -7.75 8.44
C GLU A 41 19.37 -7.06 7.12
N LEU A 42 18.08 -7.14 6.75
CA LEU A 42 17.55 -6.59 5.49
C LEU A 42 16.76 -5.29 5.69
N VAL A 43 16.67 -4.79 6.91
CA VAL A 43 15.96 -3.52 7.18
C VAL A 43 16.78 -2.34 6.64
N ASP A 44 16.16 -1.58 5.74
CA ASP A 44 16.78 -0.38 5.15
C ASP A 44 15.87 0.82 5.46
N PRO A 45 16.38 1.87 6.13
CA PRO A 45 15.56 3.03 6.48
C PRO A 45 15.03 3.81 5.28
N ARG A 46 15.60 3.60 4.08
CA ARG A 46 15.13 4.23 2.85
C ARG A 46 13.95 3.49 2.23
N ALA A 47 13.71 2.23 2.63
CA ALA A 47 12.66 1.42 2.06
C ALA A 47 11.28 1.89 2.51
N ARG A 48 10.36 1.97 1.54
CA ARG A 48 8.96 2.28 1.85
C ARG A 48 8.26 1.06 2.41
N SER A 49 7.41 1.29 3.41
CA SER A 49 6.46 0.29 3.92
C SER A 49 5.14 0.52 3.22
N LEU A 50 4.55 -0.53 2.68
CA LEU A 50 3.28 -0.41 1.97
C LEU A 50 2.37 -1.61 2.22
N GLY A 51 1.06 -1.37 2.11
CA GLY A 51 0.06 -2.41 2.12
C GLY A 51 -0.58 -2.53 0.75
N ILE A 52 -0.69 -3.76 0.22
CA ILE A 52 -1.40 -4.02 -1.03
C ILE A 52 -2.75 -4.62 -0.67
N TYR A 53 -3.82 -4.06 -1.24
CA TYR A 53 -5.21 -4.40 -0.92
C TYR A 53 -5.91 -4.90 -2.16
N PHE A 54 -6.37 -6.16 -2.13
CA PHE A 54 -6.89 -6.84 -3.31
C PHE A 54 -8.40 -6.78 -3.45
N ASP A 55 -9.11 -6.55 -2.35
CA ASP A 55 -10.56 -6.66 -2.32
C ASP A 55 -11.21 -5.36 -1.84
N ASP A 56 -12.46 -5.15 -2.27
CA ASP A 56 -13.29 -4.06 -1.79
C ASP A 56 -14.00 -4.50 -0.51
N PRO A 57 -13.77 -3.85 0.63
CA PRO A 57 -14.42 -4.20 1.89
C PRO A 57 -15.94 -4.10 1.86
N ALA A 58 -16.50 -3.33 0.91
CA ALA A 58 -17.94 -3.23 0.73
C ALA A 58 -18.53 -4.42 -0.03
N ALA A 59 -17.69 -5.16 -0.78
CA ALA A 59 -18.14 -6.25 -1.66
C ALA A 59 -17.73 -7.63 -1.18
N VAL A 60 -16.71 -7.74 -0.33
CA VAL A 60 -16.14 -9.00 0.15
C VAL A 60 -16.33 -9.11 1.66
N ALA A 61 -16.69 -10.28 2.15
CA ALA A 61 -16.84 -10.53 3.58
C ALA A 61 -15.51 -10.25 4.32
N GLU A 62 -15.59 -9.67 5.50
CA GLU A 62 -14.43 -9.20 6.26
C GLU A 62 -13.38 -10.30 6.48
N ASP A 63 -13.82 -11.52 6.79
CA ASP A 63 -12.92 -12.66 7.05
C ASP A 63 -12.28 -13.23 5.76
N GLU A 64 -12.73 -12.80 4.60
CA GLU A 64 -12.21 -13.22 3.31
C GLU A 64 -11.36 -12.15 2.62
N LEU A 65 -11.25 -10.96 3.20
CA LEU A 65 -10.44 -9.88 2.65
C LEU A 65 -8.96 -10.30 2.57
N ARG A 66 -8.34 -9.97 1.42
CA ARG A 66 -6.94 -10.32 1.14
C ARG A 66 -6.11 -9.05 1.04
N SER A 67 -4.96 -9.07 1.69
CA SER A 67 -3.99 -7.98 1.65
C SER A 67 -2.59 -8.52 1.86
N MET A 68 -1.60 -7.67 1.65
CA MET A 68 -0.19 -7.98 1.93
C MET A 68 0.46 -6.82 2.65
N ALA A 69 1.19 -7.13 3.72
CA ALA A 69 2.14 -6.20 4.31
C ALA A 69 3.45 -6.29 3.53
N CYS A 70 3.98 -5.16 3.08
CA CYS A 70 5.12 -5.12 2.17
C CYS A 70 6.19 -4.16 2.62
N CYS A 71 7.43 -4.50 2.27
CA CYS A 71 8.59 -3.63 2.44
C CYS A 71 9.38 -3.62 1.14
N GLU A 72 9.72 -2.44 0.66
CA GLU A 72 10.48 -2.24 -0.57
C GLU A 72 11.89 -2.84 -0.43
N LEU A 73 12.36 -3.49 -1.51
CA LEU A 73 13.70 -4.06 -1.59
C LEU A 73 14.47 -3.43 -2.75
N PHE A 74 15.71 -3.02 -2.48
CA PHE A 74 16.58 -2.42 -3.49
C PHE A 74 17.48 -3.44 -4.17
N GLU A 75 17.77 -4.55 -3.50
CA GLU A 75 18.60 -5.64 -4.01
C GLU A 75 17.88 -6.99 -3.83
N PRO A 76 16.72 -7.18 -4.50
CA PRO A 76 15.89 -8.37 -4.27
C PRO A 76 16.56 -9.68 -4.65
N ASP A 77 17.49 -9.65 -5.63
CA ASP A 77 18.19 -10.87 -6.06
C ASP A 77 19.18 -11.38 -5.03
N ALA A 78 19.57 -10.53 -4.07
CA ALA A 78 20.44 -10.92 -2.96
C ALA A 78 19.68 -11.54 -1.80
N VAL A 79 18.34 -11.55 -1.84
CA VAL A 79 17.49 -12.03 -0.75
C VAL A 79 17.08 -13.49 -1.00
N LYS A 80 17.31 -14.34 -0.01
CA LYS A 80 16.78 -15.70 -0.02
C LYS A 80 15.41 -15.70 0.64
N PHE A 81 14.37 -15.78 -0.17
CA PHE A 81 12.99 -15.79 0.33
C PHE A 81 12.63 -17.17 0.89
N GLU A 82 11.99 -17.14 2.05
CA GLU A 82 11.46 -18.32 2.71
C GLU A 82 10.06 -18.02 3.25
N ALA A 83 9.14 -18.96 3.07
CA ALA A 83 7.80 -18.80 3.63
C ALA A 83 7.87 -18.47 5.13
N PRO A 84 7.00 -17.58 5.64
CA PRO A 84 5.81 -17.03 5.01
C PRO A 84 6.04 -15.74 4.19
N VAL A 85 7.27 -15.30 3.99
CA VAL A 85 7.60 -14.09 3.22
C VAL A 85 7.90 -14.46 1.77
N SER A 86 7.31 -13.72 0.83
CA SER A 86 7.50 -13.94 -0.59
C SER A 86 7.97 -12.68 -1.30
N ARG A 87 8.53 -12.89 -2.50
CA ARG A 87 8.91 -11.80 -3.40
C ARG A 87 7.70 -11.42 -4.25
N VAL A 88 7.35 -10.13 -4.27
CA VAL A 88 6.26 -9.61 -5.10
C VAL A 88 6.76 -8.44 -5.91
N GLU A 89 6.42 -8.43 -7.20
CA GLU A 89 6.72 -7.32 -8.09
C GLU A 89 5.51 -6.38 -8.15
N VAL A 90 5.76 -5.09 -7.89
CA VAL A 90 4.75 -4.04 -8.07
C VAL A 90 4.92 -3.49 -9.49
N VAL A 91 3.89 -3.63 -10.30
CA VAL A 91 3.94 -3.22 -11.71
C VAL A 91 4.00 -1.70 -11.80
N GLY A 92 4.90 -1.19 -12.64
CA GLY A 92 5.04 0.24 -12.88
C GLY A 92 3.94 0.80 -13.78
N GLY A 93 3.86 2.11 -13.85
CA GLY A 93 2.91 2.84 -14.68
C GLY A 93 2.56 4.18 -14.10
N GLU A 94 1.44 4.75 -14.56
CA GLU A 94 0.89 5.97 -13.98
C GLU A 94 -0.07 5.64 -12.85
N PHE A 95 0.01 6.44 -11.80
CA PHE A 95 -0.84 6.29 -10.61
C PHE A 95 -1.42 7.64 -10.21
N ALA A 96 -2.67 7.61 -9.76
CA ALA A 96 -3.23 8.70 -8.98
C ALA A 96 -2.80 8.49 -7.53
N VAL A 97 -2.14 9.46 -6.94
CA VAL A 97 -1.63 9.38 -5.58
C VAL A 97 -2.31 10.44 -4.72
N LEU A 98 -3.16 9.98 -3.80
CA LEU A 98 -3.80 10.85 -2.83
C LEU A 98 -3.01 10.83 -1.54
N THR A 99 -2.62 12.01 -1.05
CA THR A 99 -1.95 12.16 0.23
C THR A 99 -2.98 12.46 1.32
N HIS A 100 -3.09 11.57 2.29
CA HIS A 100 -3.97 11.72 3.44
C HIS A 100 -3.15 12.01 4.69
N VAL A 101 -3.53 13.05 5.42
CA VAL A 101 -2.94 13.39 6.72
C VAL A 101 -4.02 13.21 7.78
N GLY A 102 -3.78 12.30 8.71
CA GLY A 102 -4.72 12.00 9.78
C GLY A 102 -4.80 10.52 10.12
N PRO A 103 -5.69 10.16 11.05
CA PRO A 103 -5.84 8.77 11.50
C PRO A 103 -6.23 7.81 10.38
N TYR A 104 -5.75 6.57 10.45
CA TYR A 104 -6.10 5.53 9.49
C TYR A 104 -7.61 5.26 9.41
N ALA A 105 -8.32 5.45 10.52
CA ALA A 105 -9.77 5.29 10.54
C ALA A 105 -10.51 6.24 9.59
N GLN A 106 -9.87 7.33 9.19
CA GLN A 106 -10.43 8.32 8.26
C GLN A 106 -10.07 8.07 6.79
N LEU A 107 -9.26 7.06 6.50
CA LEU A 107 -8.90 6.71 5.12
C LEU A 107 -10.13 6.36 4.26
N CYS A 108 -11.18 5.82 4.86
CA CYS A 108 -12.41 5.51 4.13
C CYS A 108 -13.00 6.76 3.45
N PHE A 109 -12.91 7.93 4.08
CA PHE A 109 -13.41 9.18 3.50
C PHE A 109 -12.53 9.63 2.34
N ALA A 110 -11.21 9.42 2.43
CA ALA A 110 -10.29 9.71 1.34
C ALA A 110 -10.59 8.83 0.11
N TYR A 111 -10.83 7.55 0.31
CA TYR A 111 -11.22 6.62 -0.75
C TYR A 111 -12.56 7.03 -1.41
N GLN A 112 -13.56 7.38 -0.61
CA GLN A 112 -14.86 7.82 -1.10
C GLN A 112 -14.73 9.07 -1.98
N TRP A 113 -13.92 10.01 -1.56
CA TRP A 113 -13.67 11.23 -2.32
C TRP A 113 -12.90 10.92 -3.61
N LEU A 114 -11.87 10.10 -3.53
CA LEU A 114 -11.02 9.74 -4.68
C LEU A 114 -11.83 9.09 -5.81
N TYR A 115 -12.61 8.07 -5.48
CA TYR A 115 -13.41 7.35 -6.48
C TYR A 115 -14.71 8.05 -6.83
N GLY A 116 -15.32 8.76 -5.89
CA GLY A 116 -16.62 9.40 -6.09
C GLY A 116 -16.56 10.80 -6.69
N GLU A 117 -15.49 11.53 -6.44
CA GLU A 117 -15.38 12.91 -6.90
C GLU A 117 -14.20 13.16 -7.82
N TRP A 118 -12.97 12.78 -7.40
CA TRP A 118 -11.79 13.07 -8.19
C TRP A 118 -11.76 12.28 -9.49
N LEU A 119 -11.96 10.98 -9.42
CA LEU A 119 -11.82 10.09 -10.57
C LEU A 119 -12.82 10.44 -11.71
N PRO A 120 -14.13 10.67 -11.42
CA PRO A 120 -15.06 11.05 -12.48
C PRO A 120 -14.68 12.35 -13.19
N GLN A 121 -14.07 13.30 -12.50
CA GLN A 121 -13.68 14.59 -13.05
C GLN A 121 -12.32 14.56 -13.74
N SER A 122 -11.53 13.53 -13.50
CA SER A 122 -10.15 13.43 -14.00
C SER A 122 -10.05 13.03 -15.47
N GLU A 123 -11.12 12.52 -16.06
CA GLU A 123 -11.14 11.94 -17.40
C GLU A 123 -10.21 10.71 -17.51
N ARG A 124 -9.87 10.09 -16.39
CA ARG A 124 -9.01 8.92 -16.33
C ARG A 124 -9.80 7.70 -15.86
N GLU A 125 -9.30 6.52 -16.18
CA GLU A 125 -9.86 5.25 -15.74
C GLU A 125 -8.83 4.48 -14.93
N THR A 126 -9.32 3.71 -13.94
CA THR A 126 -8.45 2.85 -13.14
C THR A 126 -7.96 1.66 -13.94
N GLY A 127 -6.69 1.29 -13.71
CA GLY A 127 -6.11 0.06 -14.24
C GLY A 127 -6.48 -1.16 -13.38
N ASP A 128 -5.96 -2.31 -13.81
CA ASP A 128 -6.29 -3.60 -13.16
C ASP A 128 -5.42 -3.94 -11.96
N ALA A 129 -4.31 -3.21 -11.75
CA ALA A 129 -3.42 -3.47 -10.62
C ALA A 129 -4.12 -3.12 -9.29
N PRO A 130 -3.84 -3.88 -8.23
CA PRO A 130 -4.43 -3.59 -6.93
C PRO A 130 -3.96 -2.25 -6.36
N VAL A 131 -4.83 -1.63 -5.55
CA VAL A 131 -4.49 -0.42 -4.79
C VAL A 131 -3.41 -0.75 -3.77
N PHE A 132 -2.47 0.17 -3.58
CA PHE A 132 -1.60 0.07 -2.43
C PHE A 132 -1.51 1.40 -1.68
N GLU A 133 -1.19 1.29 -0.40
CA GLU A 133 -1.00 2.44 0.49
C GLU A 133 0.44 2.46 0.95
N VAL A 134 1.08 3.64 0.85
CA VAL A 134 2.43 3.85 1.38
C VAL A 134 2.30 4.58 2.72
N TYR A 135 2.87 4.00 3.77
CA TYR A 135 2.86 4.57 5.11
C TYR A 135 4.13 5.40 5.28
N VAL A 136 3.99 6.72 5.11
CA VAL A 136 5.12 7.65 5.03
C VAL A 136 5.82 7.80 6.39
N ASN A 137 5.06 7.75 7.48
CA ASN A 137 5.62 7.82 8.83
C ASN A 137 5.11 6.67 9.71
N ASP A 138 5.81 6.44 10.81
CA ASP A 138 5.58 5.29 11.68
C ASP A 138 4.47 5.59 12.69
N PRO A 139 3.39 4.79 12.72
CA PRO A 139 2.29 5.02 13.68
C PRO A 139 2.70 4.81 15.14
N ARG A 140 3.83 4.14 15.38
CA ARG A 140 4.36 3.94 16.74
C ARG A 140 5.03 5.21 17.29
N GLU A 141 5.47 6.10 16.39
CA GLU A 141 6.24 7.30 16.74
C GLU A 141 5.54 8.60 16.36
N THR A 142 4.36 8.50 15.74
CA THR A 142 3.64 9.65 15.18
C THR A 142 2.24 9.73 15.79
N ALA A 143 1.83 10.94 16.19
CA ALA A 143 0.47 11.16 16.67
C ALA A 143 -0.54 10.85 15.53
N PRO A 144 -1.71 10.26 15.84
CA PRO A 144 -2.68 9.90 14.79
C PRO A 144 -3.05 11.04 13.84
N ALA A 145 -3.16 12.27 14.36
CA ALA A 145 -3.49 13.44 13.53
C ALA A 145 -2.39 13.80 12.53
N ASP A 146 -1.16 13.36 12.76
CA ASP A 146 0.01 13.68 11.95
C ASP A 146 0.45 12.51 11.03
N LEU A 147 -0.27 11.40 11.06
CA LEU A 147 0.01 10.25 10.20
C LEU A 147 -0.19 10.64 8.73
N VAL A 148 0.78 10.29 7.89
CA VAL A 148 0.72 10.53 6.45
C VAL A 148 0.65 9.19 5.72
N THR A 149 -0.42 9.03 4.94
CA THR A 149 -0.63 7.83 4.11
C THR A 149 -0.86 8.29 2.68
N GLU A 150 -0.18 7.63 1.74
CA GLU A 150 -0.42 7.84 0.32
C GLU A 150 -1.25 6.67 -0.21
N ILE A 151 -2.35 6.98 -0.88
CA ILE A 151 -3.18 5.99 -1.57
C ILE A 151 -2.77 6.01 -3.04
N TRP A 152 -2.32 4.87 -3.56
CA TRP A 152 -1.85 4.72 -4.93
C TRP A 152 -2.84 3.89 -5.74
N VAL A 153 -3.49 4.52 -6.70
CA VAL A 153 -4.47 3.88 -7.59
C VAL A 153 -3.90 3.86 -9.01
N ALA A 154 -3.72 2.67 -9.56
CA ALA A 154 -3.24 2.51 -10.93
C ALA A 154 -4.23 3.10 -11.93
N LEU A 155 -3.69 3.81 -12.92
CA LEU A 155 -4.47 4.40 -13.99
C LEU A 155 -4.17 3.68 -15.30
N LYS A 156 -5.21 3.54 -16.15
CA LYS A 156 -5.00 3.06 -17.52
C LYS A 156 -4.22 4.12 -18.29
N ALA A 157 -3.38 3.66 -19.22
CA ALA A 157 -2.68 4.55 -20.12
C ALA A 157 -3.68 5.37 -20.95
N VAL A 158 -3.36 6.64 -21.17
CA VAL A 158 -4.15 7.49 -22.05
C VAL A 158 -3.90 7.06 -23.49
N ALA A 159 -4.98 6.82 -24.21
CA ALA A 159 -4.90 6.40 -25.62
C ALA A 159 -4.52 7.58 -26.53
#